data_661eb969a450c6424d9d70fda05a2f5c
#
_entry.id   661eb969a450c6424d9d70fda05a2f5c
#
_cell.length_a   1.000
_cell.length_b   1.000
_cell.length_c   1.000
_cell.angle_alpha   90.00
_cell.angle_beta   90.00
_cell.angle_gamma   90.00
#
_symmetry.space_group_name_H-M   'P 1'
#
loop_
_entity.id
_entity.type
_entity.pdbx_description
1 polymer ?
#
loop_
_entity_poly.entity_id
_entity_poly.type
_entity_poly.pdbx_seq_one_letter_code
_entity_poly.pdbx_strand_id
1 'polypeptide(L)'
;MANLDLSKYGIKDVKEIIHNPSYDVLFAEETKPGLEGFEKGQVTELGAVNVMTGIYTGRSPKDKFFVMNEASKDSVWWTSEEYKNDNKPCSEEAWADLKAKAVNQLSGKRLFVVDTFCGANEATRMKVRFIMEVAWQAHFVTNMFIRPTAEELANYGEPDFVSFNASKAKVDNYKELGLNSETATVFNLKTNEQVILNTWYGGEMKKGMFSIMNY
;
A
#
# COMPACT_ATOMS: atom_id res chain seq x y z
N MET A 1 -1.42 23.71 6.70
CA MET A 1 -1.76 22.45 6.02
C MET A 1 -3.07 21.96 6.63
N ALA A 2 -4.06 21.57 5.82
CA ALA A 2 -5.28 20.97 6.33
C ALA A 2 -4.90 19.68 7.09
N ASN A 3 -5.49 19.50 8.27
CA ASN A 3 -5.22 18.31 9.08
C ASN A 3 -5.83 17.10 8.31
N LEU A 4 -4.99 16.22 7.80
CA LEU A 4 -5.42 15.07 7.01
C LEU A 4 -6.22 14.12 7.92
N ASP A 5 -7.50 13.92 7.60
CA ASP A 5 -8.37 13.04 8.36
C ASP A 5 -8.38 11.63 7.74
N LEU A 6 -7.91 10.64 8.51
CA LEU A 6 -7.90 9.23 8.12
C LEU A 6 -9.11 8.46 8.68
N SER A 7 -9.97 9.09 9.50
CA SER A 7 -11.13 8.45 10.09
C SER A 7 -12.15 7.99 9.04
N LYS A 8 -12.24 8.68 7.90
CA LYS A 8 -13.06 8.30 6.75
C LYS A 8 -12.68 6.93 6.15
N TYR A 9 -11.44 6.48 6.35
CA TYR A 9 -10.97 5.15 5.96
C TYR A 9 -11.16 4.10 7.07
N GLY A 10 -11.72 4.50 8.22
CA GLY A 10 -11.89 3.67 9.40
C GLY A 10 -10.67 3.64 10.34
N ILE A 11 -9.57 4.31 9.99
CA ILE A 11 -8.36 4.38 10.83
C ILE A 11 -8.62 5.36 11.99
N LYS A 12 -8.45 4.88 13.23
CA LYS A 12 -8.80 5.64 14.46
C LYS A 12 -7.57 5.90 15.31
N ASP A 13 -7.67 6.90 16.17
CA ASP A 13 -6.69 7.19 17.23
C ASP A 13 -5.25 7.35 16.72
N VAL A 14 -5.09 7.92 15.52
CA VAL A 14 -3.77 8.15 14.91
C VAL A 14 -2.97 9.11 15.79
N LYS A 15 -1.79 8.68 16.24
CA LYS A 15 -0.93 9.47 17.12
C LYS A 15 -0.27 10.65 16.40
N GLU A 16 0.13 10.44 15.18
CA GLU A 16 0.78 11.43 14.33
C GLU A 16 0.66 11.03 12.87
N ILE A 17 0.46 12.00 12.00
CA ILE A 17 0.51 11.83 10.54
C ILE A 17 1.71 12.62 10.01
N ILE A 18 2.64 11.91 9.38
CA ILE A 18 3.77 12.49 8.65
C ILE A 18 3.40 12.48 7.17
N HIS A 19 2.89 13.62 6.71
CA HIS A 19 2.33 13.77 5.37
C HIS A 19 3.37 14.29 4.38
N ASN A 20 3.62 13.55 3.32
CA ASN A 20 4.58 13.87 2.25
C ASN A 20 5.93 14.38 2.79
N PRO A 21 6.60 13.63 3.67
CA PRO A 21 7.88 14.06 4.24
C PRO A 21 8.96 14.25 3.16
N SER A 22 9.92 15.12 3.44
CA SER A 22 11.11 15.27 2.61
C SER A 22 12.01 14.01 2.70
N TYR A 23 12.94 13.89 1.76
CA TYR A 23 13.93 12.80 1.80
C TYR A 23 14.76 12.81 3.07
N ASP A 24 15.17 13.99 3.56
CA ASP A 24 15.94 14.10 4.80
C ASP A 24 15.16 13.59 6.01
N VAL A 25 13.86 13.90 6.07
CA VAL A 25 12.97 13.39 7.12
C VAL A 25 12.82 11.88 7.00
N LEU A 26 12.60 11.36 5.80
CA LEU A 26 12.48 9.90 5.57
C LEU A 26 13.78 9.17 5.95
N PHE A 27 14.92 9.69 5.51
CA PHE A 27 16.22 9.12 5.86
C PHE A 27 16.46 9.12 7.38
N ALA A 28 16.17 10.23 8.05
CA ALA A 28 16.29 10.31 9.50
C ALA A 28 15.36 9.32 10.23
N GLU A 29 14.13 9.17 9.74
CA GLU A 29 13.14 8.28 10.32
C GLU A 29 13.47 6.80 10.12
N GLU A 30 13.94 6.38 8.95
CA GLU A 30 14.25 4.99 8.64
C GLU A 30 15.59 4.50 9.21
N THR A 31 16.46 5.43 9.61
CA THR A 31 17.80 5.11 10.17
C THR A 31 17.96 5.49 11.64
N LYS A 32 16.92 6.01 12.28
CA LYS A 32 16.99 6.48 13.68
C LYS A 32 17.34 5.36 14.65
N PRO A 33 18.03 5.68 15.76
CA PRO A 33 18.31 4.71 16.81
C PRO A 33 17.03 4.11 17.40
N GLY A 34 17.11 2.84 17.81
CA GLY A 34 16.00 2.13 18.45
C GLY A 34 15.01 1.47 17.49
N LEU A 35 15.18 1.59 16.17
CA LEU A 35 14.45 0.77 15.23
C LEU A 35 14.99 -0.66 15.23
N GLU A 36 14.08 -1.64 15.20
CA GLU A 36 14.38 -3.06 15.22
C GLU A 36 13.72 -3.78 14.05
N GLY A 37 14.19 -5.01 13.77
CA GLY A 37 13.61 -5.90 12.77
C GLY A 37 13.56 -5.27 11.37
N PHE A 38 12.42 -5.43 10.71
CA PHE A 38 12.23 -4.99 9.33
C PHE A 38 11.93 -3.48 9.18
N GLU A 39 11.79 -2.75 10.28
CA GLU A 39 11.64 -1.29 10.24
C GLU A 39 12.97 -0.56 10.11
N LYS A 40 14.06 -1.23 10.50
CA LYS A 40 15.39 -0.66 10.56
C LYS A 40 16.04 -0.57 9.20
N GLY A 41 16.37 0.65 8.78
CA GLY A 41 17.28 0.91 7.68
C GLY A 41 18.73 0.94 8.17
N GLN A 42 19.64 0.34 7.42
CA GLN A 42 21.07 0.35 7.67
C GLN A 42 21.78 1.15 6.59
N VAL A 43 22.46 2.21 6.99
CA VAL A 43 23.24 3.03 6.05
C VAL A 43 24.47 2.22 5.59
N THR A 44 24.64 2.09 4.29
CA THR A 44 25.82 1.47 3.68
C THR A 44 26.99 2.45 3.59
N GLU A 45 28.19 1.95 3.30
CA GLU A 45 29.38 2.80 3.08
C GLU A 45 29.18 3.83 1.96
N LEU A 46 28.32 3.54 0.99
CA LEU A 46 27.99 4.44 -0.13
C LEU A 46 26.83 5.39 0.17
N GLY A 47 26.28 5.38 1.38
CA GLY A 47 25.19 6.24 1.80
C GLY A 47 23.79 5.74 1.41
N ALA A 48 23.67 4.58 0.79
CA ALA A 48 22.37 3.97 0.53
C ALA A 48 21.81 3.32 1.81
N VAL A 49 20.48 3.20 1.89
CA VAL A 49 19.82 2.53 3.00
C VAL A 49 19.47 1.09 2.61
N ASN A 50 20.05 0.13 3.30
CA ASN A 50 19.72 -1.27 3.17
C ASN A 50 18.59 -1.64 4.14
N VAL A 51 17.58 -2.35 3.65
CA VAL A 51 16.40 -2.76 4.41
C VAL A 51 16.12 -4.25 4.23
N MET A 52 15.51 -4.85 5.25
CA MET A 52 15.10 -6.26 5.21
C MET A 52 13.61 -6.37 4.87
N THR A 53 13.29 -7.23 3.91
CA THR A 53 11.90 -7.48 3.47
C THR A 53 11.37 -8.85 3.92
N GLY A 54 12.06 -9.52 4.83
CA GLY A 54 11.68 -10.84 5.33
C GLY A 54 11.85 -11.92 4.27
N ILE A 55 10.94 -12.87 4.24
CA ILE A 55 10.96 -13.98 3.28
C ILE A 55 10.60 -13.55 1.85
N TYR A 56 9.98 -12.38 1.71
CA TYR A 56 9.59 -11.84 0.41
C TYR A 56 10.67 -10.91 -0.14
N THR A 57 11.57 -11.46 -0.94
CA THR A 57 12.61 -10.70 -1.68
C THR A 57 12.10 -10.19 -3.02
N GLY A 58 10.83 -10.42 -3.33
CA GLY A 58 10.10 -10.00 -4.51
C GLY A 58 8.60 -10.00 -4.22
N ARG A 59 7.81 -9.63 -5.24
CA ARG A 59 6.34 -9.71 -5.14
C ARG A 59 5.89 -11.16 -4.93
N SER A 60 4.73 -11.32 -4.31
CA SER A 60 4.06 -12.62 -4.17
C SER A 60 2.80 -12.70 -5.05
N PRO A 61 2.94 -13.08 -6.35
CA PRO A 61 1.80 -13.17 -7.27
C PRO A 61 0.75 -14.18 -6.79
N LYS A 62 1.16 -15.19 -6.05
CA LYS A 62 0.24 -16.20 -5.48
C LYS A 62 -0.70 -15.64 -4.43
N ASP A 63 -0.32 -14.52 -3.79
CA ASP A 63 -1.07 -13.85 -2.74
C ASP A 63 -1.80 -12.59 -3.24
N LYS A 64 -1.86 -12.40 -4.57
CA LYS A 64 -2.57 -11.32 -5.23
C LYS A 64 -4.00 -11.73 -5.56
N PHE A 65 -4.96 -10.87 -5.18
CA PHE A 65 -6.39 -11.09 -5.43
C PHE A 65 -7.08 -9.80 -5.84
N PHE A 66 -8.20 -9.95 -6.57
CA PHE A 66 -9.17 -8.89 -6.82
C PHE A 66 -10.51 -9.28 -6.22
N VAL A 67 -11.20 -8.31 -5.62
CA VAL A 67 -12.57 -8.55 -5.13
C VAL A 67 -13.49 -8.76 -6.33
N MET A 68 -14.20 -9.89 -6.34
CA MET A 68 -15.20 -10.18 -7.37
C MET A 68 -16.50 -9.45 -7.03
N ASN A 69 -16.79 -8.41 -7.78
CA ASN A 69 -18.02 -7.60 -7.65
C ASN A 69 -18.41 -6.95 -8.98
N GLU A 70 -19.46 -6.14 -8.97
CA GLU A 70 -19.96 -5.48 -10.18
C GLU A 70 -18.93 -4.62 -10.92
N ALA A 71 -17.97 -4.02 -10.19
CA ALA A 71 -16.94 -3.18 -10.81
C ALA A 71 -15.80 -3.98 -11.46
N SER A 72 -15.61 -5.23 -11.05
CA SER A 72 -14.46 -6.05 -11.46
C SER A 72 -14.82 -7.21 -12.37
N LYS A 73 -16.07 -7.72 -12.28
CA LYS A 73 -16.47 -8.99 -12.92
C LYS A 73 -16.20 -9.03 -14.42
N ASP A 74 -16.43 -7.91 -15.12
CA ASP A 74 -16.32 -7.80 -16.57
C ASP A 74 -15.05 -7.05 -17.04
N SER A 75 -14.34 -6.38 -16.11
CA SER A 75 -13.14 -5.59 -16.42
C SER A 75 -11.84 -6.33 -16.12
N VAL A 76 -11.81 -7.14 -15.06
CA VAL A 76 -10.60 -7.89 -14.69
C VAL A 76 -10.44 -9.11 -15.57
N TRP A 77 -9.25 -9.25 -16.15
CA TRP A 77 -8.92 -10.45 -16.88
C TRP A 77 -8.59 -11.59 -15.91
N TRP A 78 -9.62 -12.34 -15.54
CA TRP A 78 -9.52 -13.39 -14.55
C TRP A 78 -8.67 -14.58 -14.99
N THR A 79 -7.98 -15.20 -14.02
CA THR A 79 -7.30 -16.47 -14.29
C THR A 79 -8.30 -17.58 -14.64
N SER A 80 -7.98 -18.38 -15.63
CA SER A 80 -8.76 -19.54 -16.08
C SER A 80 -7.85 -20.69 -16.49
N GLU A 81 -8.41 -21.82 -16.85
CA GLU A 81 -7.63 -22.94 -17.40
C GLU A 81 -6.97 -22.58 -18.73
N GLU A 82 -7.66 -21.79 -19.55
CA GLU A 82 -7.20 -21.34 -20.85
C GLU A 82 -6.17 -20.18 -20.74
N TYR A 83 -6.43 -19.23 -19.83
CA TYR A 83 -5.59 -18.03 -19.66
C TYR A 83 -5.05 -17.95 -18.23
N LYS A 84 -3.93 -18.63 -17.99
CA LYS A 84 -3.27 -18.61 -16.68
C LYS A 84 -2.61 -17.28 -16.41
N ASN A 85 -3.06 -16.62 -15.36
CA ASN A 85 -2.46 -15.39 -14.85
C ASN A 85 -2.61 -15.34 -13.31
N ASP A 86 -2.23 -14.22 -12.68
CA ASP A 86 -2.27 -14.07 -11.22
C ASP A 86 -3.47 -13.25 -10.72
N ASN A 87 -4.49 -13.01 -11.58
CA ASN A 87 -5.71 -12.28 -11.18
C ASN A 87 -6.74 -13.27 -10.62
N LYS A 88 -6.59 -13.60 -9.36
CA LYS A 88 -7.50 -14.50 -8.64
C LYS A 88 -8.63 -13.71 -8.00
N PRO A 89 -9.85 -14.24 -8.01
CA PRO A 89 -10.97 -13.62 -7.31
C PRO A 89 -10.90 -13.89 -5.79
N CYS A 90 -11.41 -12.95 -4.99
CA CYS A 90 -11.82 -13.16 -3.62
C CYS A 90 -13.21 -12.56 -3.40
N SER A 91 -13.88 -12.95 -2.31
CA SER A 91 -15.23 -12.46 -2.00
C SER A 91 -15.22 -11.06 -1.36
N GLU A 92 -16.38 -10.39 -1.34
CA GLU A 92 -16.56 -9.13 -0.61
C GLU A 92 -16.42 -9.32 0.92
N GLU A 93 -16.79 -10.50 1.45
CA GLU A 93 -16.60 -10.86 2.86
C GLU A 93 -15.11 -10.98 3.20
N ALA A 94 -14.32 -11.64 2.34
CA ALA A 94 -12.88 -11.71 2.50
C ALA A 94 -12.24 -10.32 2.46
N TRP A 95 -12.68 -9.46 1.54
CA TRP A 95 -12.24 -8.06 1.49
C TRP A 95 -12.55 -7.32 2.79
N ALA A 96 -13.77 -7.45 3.32
CA ALA A 96 -14.17 -6.76 4.54
C ALA A 96 -13.29 -7.15 5.74
N ASP A 97 -12.96 -8.44 5.88
CA ASP A 97 -12.06 -8.96 6.92
C ASP A 97 -10.62 -8.41 6.74
N LEU A 98 -10.08 -8.49 5.53
CA LEU A 98 -8.74 -8.02 5.22
C LEU A 98 -8.60 -6.49 5.40
N LYS A 99 -9.60 -5.73 4.98
CA LYS A 99 -9.65 -4.28 5.19
C LYS A 99 -9.71 -3.95 6.69
N ALA A 100 -10.51 -4.68 7.46
CA ALA A 100 -10.58 -4.51 8.92
C ALA A 100 -9.23 -4.80 9.58
N LYS A 101 -8.53 -5.86 9.18
CA LYS A 101 -7.18 -6.17 9.68
C LYS A 101 -6.18 -5.05 9.36
N ALA A 102 -6.19 -4.53 8.13
CA ALA A 102 -5.33 -3.42 7.74
C ALA A 102 -5.62 -2.16 8.56
N VAL A 103 -6.89 -1.78 8.68
CA VAL A 103 -7.33 -0.60 9.45
C VAL A 103 -6.99 -0.74 10.92
N ASN A 104 -7.23 -1.91 11.53
CA ASN A 104 -6.89 -2.18 12.93
C ASN A 104 -5.38 -2.07 13.17
N GLN A 105 -4.55 -2.60 12.26
CA GLN A 105 -3.09 -2.50 12.36
C GLN A 105 -2.62 -1.04 12.31
N LEU A 106 -3.20 -0.23 11.43
CA LEU A 106 -2.82 1.17 11.24
C LEU A 106 -3.40 2.11 12.31
N SER A 107 -4.47 1.70 13.00
CA SER A 107 -5.08 2.50 14.07
C SER A 107 -4.18 2.60 15.30
N GLY A 108 -4.23 3.75 16.00
CA GLY A 108 -3.43 4.01 17.20
C GLY A 108 -1.93 4.15 16.92
N LYS A 109 -1.52 4.34 15.69
CA LYS A 109 -0.11 4.39 15.25
C LYS A 109 0.30 5.80 14.83
N ARG A 110 1.60 5.97 14.69
CA ARG A 110 2.25 7.03 13.94
C ARG A 110 2.33 6.55 12.48
N LEU A 111 1.82 7.33 11.54
CA LEU A 111 1.66 6.91 10.16
C LEU A 111 2.38 7.85 9.20
N PHE A 112 2.98 7.27 8.18
CA PHE A 112 3.42 7.99 7.00
C PHE A 112 2.29 7.94 5.97
N VAL A 113 1.94 9.12 5.45
CA VAL A 113 0.97 9.26 4.36
C VAL A 113 1.67 9.95 3.21
N VAL A 114 1.68 9.29 2.05
CA VAL A 114 2.35 9.81 0.86
C VAL A 114 1.33 9.95 -0.26
N ASP A 115 1.00 11.17 -0.61
CA ASP A 115 0.17 11.54 -1.75
C ASP A 115 1.07 11.71 -2.98
N THR A 116 0.70 11.06 -4.08
CA THR A 116 1.50 10.98 -5.31
C THR A 116 0.62 11.02 -6.54
N PHE A 117 1.26 11.18 -7.70
CA PHE A 117 0.62 10.92 -8.98
C PHE A 117 1.17 9.66 -9.64
N CYS A 118 0.29 8.88 -10.25
CA CYS A 118 0.62 7.74 -11.10
C CYS A 118 0.20 8.05 -12.53
N GLY A 119 1.18 8.04 -13.45
CA GLY A 119 1.01 8.46 -14.85
C GLY A 119 1.67 9.81 -15.14
N ALA A 120 2.35 9.91 -16.28
CA ALA A 120 3.10 11.12 -16.68
C ALA A 120 2.20 12.20 -17.30
N ASN A 121 1.09 11.80 -17.90
CA ASN A 121 0.16 12.74 -18.54
C ASN A 121 -0.77 13.34 -17.47
N GLU A 122 -0.68 14.64 -17.27
CA GLU A 122 -1.46 15.37 -16.26
C GLU A 122 -2.97 15.25 -16.43
N ALA A 123 -3.46 15.09 -17.66
CA ALA A 123 -4.89 14.97 -17.93
C ALA A 123 -5.47 13.60 -17.52
N THR A 124 -4.62 12.57 -17.39
CA THR A 124 -5.05 11.19 -17.14
C THR A 124 -4.36 10.52 -15.95
N ARG A 125 -3.43 11.23 -15.30
CA ARG A 125 -2.73 10.70 -14.12
C ARG A 125 -3.70 10.51 -12.95
N MET A 126 -3.49 9.43 -12.19
CA MET A 126 -4.24 9.15 -10.98
C MET A 126 -3.59 9.79 -9.76
N LYS A 127 -4.42 10.32 -8.86
CA LYS A 127 -4.03 10.71 -7.50
C LYS A 127 -4.04 9.48 -6.60
N VAL A 128 -2.89 9.12 -6.04
CA VAL A 128 -2.76 7.90 -5.23
C VAL A 128 -2.25 8.25 -3.83
N ARG A 129 -2.97 7.81 -2.82
CA ARG A 129 -2.59 7.93 -1.42
C ARG A 129 -2.09 6.59 -0.88
N PHE A 130 -0.88 6.59 -0.36
CA PHE A 130 -0.30 5.46 0.35
C PHE A 130 -0.29 5.74 1.86
N ILE A 131 -0.79 4.79 2.66
CA ILE A 131 -0.85 4.89 4.12
C ILE A 131 -0.07 3.71 4.72
N MET A 132 0.92 3.99 5.57
CA MET A 132 1.82 2.97 6.12
C MET A 132 2.45 3.38 7.44
N GLU A 133 2.97 2.40 8.19
CA GLU A 133 3.70 2.62 9.44
C GLU A 133 5.21 2.81 9.24
N VAL A 134 5.77 2.35 8.13
CA VAL A 134 7.21 2.14 7.96
C VAL A 134 7.82 3.24 7.09
N ALA A 135 8.81 3.95 7.63
CA ALA A 135 9.44 5.09 6.95
C ALA A 135 10.09 4.72 5.62
N TRP A 136 10.87 3.64 5.55
CA TRP A 136 11.53 3.25 4.31
C TRP A 136 10.54 2.79 3.22
N GLN A 137 9.33 2.30 3.59
CA GLN A 137 8.28 2.03 2.61
C GLN A 137 7.69 3.33 2.05
N ALA A 138 7.56 4.37 2.89
CA ALA A 138 7.21 5.70 2.44
C ALA A 138 8.29 6.29 1.53
N HIS A 139 9.57 6.09 1.86
CA HIS A 139 10.68 6.47 1.01
C HIS A 139 10.64 5.76 -0.35
N PHE A 140 10.35 4.45 -0.35
CA PHE A 140 10.19 3.67 -1.57
C PHE A 140 9.12 4.26 -2.49
N VAL A 141 7.90 4.55 -2.01
CA VAL A 141 6.84 5.12 -2.85
C VAL A 141 7.16 6.54 -3.30
N THR A 142 7.84 7.33 -2.46
CA THR A 142 8.32 8.67 -2.83
C THR A 142 9.30 8.62 -4.02
N ASN A 143 10.09 7.55 -4.13
CA ASN A 143 11.00 7.32 -5.26
C ASN A 143 10.30 6.74 -6.50
N MET A 144 9.22 5.99 -6.32
CA MET A 144 8.60 5.23 -7.40
C MET A 144 7.49 5.98 -8.13
N PHE A 145 6.93 7.03 -7.53
CA PHE A 145 5.80 7.78 -8.07
C PHE A 145 6.16 9.26 -8.28
N ILE A 146 5.33 9.97 -9.04
CA ILE A 146 5.50 11.40 -9.28
C ILE A 146 5.08 12.15 -8.01
N ARG A 147 6.00 12.92 -7.47
CA ARG A 147 5.76 13.74 -6.27
C ARG A 147 5.02 15.02 -6.66
N PRO A 148 3.93 15.36 -5.96
CA PRO A 148 3.30 16.66 -6.12
C PRO A 148 4.26 17.80 -5.76
N THR A 149 4.16 18.89 -6.47
CA THR A 149 4.72 20.17 -5.99
C THR A 149 3.98 20.64 -4.74
N ALA A 150 4.50 21.65 -4.04
CA ALA A 150 3.83 22.20 -2.86
C ALA A 150 2.44 22.77 -3.18
N GLU A 151 2.27 23.38 -4.36
CA GLU A 151 1.00 23.91 -4.84
C GLU A 151 0.01 22.78 -5.17
N GLU A 152 0.45 21.75 -5.90
CA GLU A 152 -0.36 20.58 -6.21
C GLU A 152 -0.79 19.83 -4.95
N LEU A 153 0.11 19.71 -3.96
CA LEU A 153 -0.21 19.06 -2.69
C LEU A 153 -1.24 19.88 -1.88
N ALA A 154 -1.14 21.22 -1.90
CA ALA A 154 -2.12 22.08 -1.25
C ALA A 154 -3.53 21.95 -1.87
N ASN A 155 -3.60 21.65 -3.17
CA ASN A 155 -4.84 21.47 -3.94
C ASN A 155 -5.15 20.00 -4.27
N TYR A 156 -4.48 19.05 -3.60
CA TYR A 156 -4.56 17.62 -3.95
C TYR A 156 -5.99 17.06 -3.85
N GLY A 157 -6.71 17.45 -2.82
CA GLY A 157 -8.09 16.99 -2.58
C GLY A 157 -8.17 15.49 -2.23
N GLU A 158 -9.21 14.85 -2.73
CA GLU A 158 -9.39 13.40 -2.54
C GLU A 158 -8.53 12.61 -3.54
N PRO A 159 -7.90 11.51 -3.11
CA PRO A 159 -7.22 10.60 -4.01
C PRO A 159 -8.23 9.80 -4.84
N ASP A 160 -7.81 9.43 -6.04
CA ASP A 160 -8.56 8.51 -6.92
C ASP A 160 -8.40 7.05 -6.45
N PHE A 161 -7.28 6.74 -5.78
CA PHE A 161 -6.97 5.40 -5.27
C PHE A 161 -6.22 5.48 -3.93
N VAL A 162 -6.51 4.53 -3.01
CA VAL A 162 -5.86 4.44 -1.70
C VAL A 162 -5.24 3.07 -1.48
N SER A 163 -3.97 3.03 -1.10
CA SER A 163 -3.25 1.81 -0.73
C SER A 163 -2.95 1.80 0.77
N PHE A 164 -3.47 0.79 1.47
CA PHE A 164 -3.23 0.54 2.90
C PHE A 164 -2.14 -0.52 3.03
N ASN A 165 -0.96 -0.11 3.42
CA ASN A 165 0.16 -1.02 3.63
C ASN A 165 0.32 -1.33 5.12
N ALA A 166 -0.22 -2.47 5.53
CA ALA A 166 -0.20 -2.97 6.90
C ALA A 166 0.71 -4.21 7.01
N SER A 167 2.00 -4.06 6.65
CA SER A 167 2.99 -5.15 6.57
C SER A 167 3.07 -6.01 7.82
N LYS A 168 2.75 -5.47 9.00
CA LYS A 168 2.81 -6.18 10.29
C LYS A 168 1.60 -7.07 10.56
N ALA A 169 0.49 -6.85 9.87
CA ALA A 169 -0.72 -7.65 10.05
C ALA A 169 -0.64 -8.97 9.28
N LYS A 170 -1.01 -10.07 9.95
CA LYS A 170 -1.11 -11.39 9.35
C LYS A 170 -2.57 -11.78 9.10
N VAL A 171 -2.77 -12.68 8.16
CA VAL A 171 -4.08 -13.25 7.83
C VAL A 171 -4.14 -14.68 8.35
N ASP A 172 -4.31 -14.83 9.67
CA ASP A 172 -4.28 -16.15 10.32
C ASP A 172 -5.40 -17.09 9.82
N ASN A 173 -6.55 -16.51 9.45
CA ASN A 173 -7.72 -17.21 8.90
C ASN A 173 -7.72 -17.32 7.36
N TYR A 174 -6.56 -17.24 6.71
CA TYR A 174 -6.47 -17.20 5.25
C TYR A 174 -7.17 -18.38 4.54
N LYS A 175 -7.16 -19.58 5.14
CA LYS A 175 -7.82 -20.77 4.58
C LYS A 175 -9.33 -20.60 4.52
N GLU A 176 -9.92 -20.04 5.57
CA GLU A 176 -11.36 -19.76 5.66
C GLU A 176 -11.80 -18.71 4.63
N LEU A 177 -10.91 -17.76 4.32
CA LEU A 177 -11.12 -16.71 3.33
C LEU A 177 -10.81 -17.17 1.89
N GLY A 178 -10.36 -18.41 1.68
CA GLY A 178 -9.98 -18.93 0.37
C GLY A 178 -8.69 -18.34 -0.20
N LEU A 179 -7.80 -17.83 0.67
CA LEU A 179 -6.54 -17.22 0.27
C LEU A 179 -5.39 -18.23 0.26
N ASN A 180 -4.28 -17.87 -0.36
CA ASN A 180 -3.14 -18.76 -0.56
C ASN A 180 -2.27 -18.92 0.69
N SER A 181 -2.09 -17.86 1.48
CA SER A 181 -1.23 -17.83 2.66
C SER A 181 -1.65 -16.76 3.66
N GLU A 182 -0.91 -16.62 4.76
CA GLU A 182 -1.07 -15.52 5.74
C GLU A 182 -0.77 -14.13 5.15
N THR A 183 -0.33 -14.07 3.89
CA THR A 183 -0.04 -12.83 3.17
C THR A 183 -1.14 -12.54 2.16
N ALA A 184 -1.50 -11.26 2.01
CA ALA A 184 -2.49 -10.86 1.02
C ALA A 184 -2.18 -9.48 0.42
N THR A 185 -2.29 -9.38 -0.89
CA THR A 185 -2.33 -8.13 -1.65
C THR A 185 -3.62 -8.12 -2.44
N VAL A 186 -4.59 -7.34 -1.99
CA VAL A 186 -5.97 -7.40 -2.51
C VAL A 186 -6.43 -6.04 -2.99
N PHE A 187 -7.09 -6.05 -4.15
CA PHE A 187 -7.62 -4.86 -4.81
C PHE A 187 -9.14 -4.89 -4.84
N ASN A 188 -9.77 -3.78 -4.52
CA ASN A 188 -11.20 -3.57 -4.68
C ASN A 188 -11.44 -2.39 -5.64
N LEU A 189 -11.87 -2.69 -6.87
CA LEU A 189 -12.14 -1.68 -7.90
C LEU A 189 -13.41 -0.86 -7.61
N LYS A 190 -14.34 -1.39 -6.82
CA LYS A 190 -15.57 -0.68 -6.42
C LYS A 190 -15.27 0.48 -5.46
N THR A 191 -14.27 0.31 -4.58
CA THR A 191 -13.87 1.32 -3.60
C THR A 191 -12.59 2.04 -3.97
N ASN A 192 -11.92 1.63 -5.06
CA ASN A 192 -10.62 2.11 -5.48
C ASN A 192 -9.57 2.01 -4.36
N GLU A 193 -9.46 0.81 -3.78
CA GLU A 193 -8.59 0.56 -2.64
C GLU A 193 -7.73 -0.69 -2.83
N GLN A 194 -6.56 -0.68 -2.19
CA GLN A 194 -5.68 -1.83 -2.03
C GLN A 194 -5.36 -2.03 -0.55
N VAL A 195 -5.32 -3.29 -0.11
CA VAL A 195 -4.72 -3.68 1.16
C VAL A 195 -3.51 -4.58 0.91
N ILE A 196 -2.44 -4.36 1.68
CA ILE A 196 -1.21 -5.16 1.67
C ILE A 196 -0.96 -5.63 3.10
N LEU A 197 -0.92 -6.95 3.31
CA LEU A 197 -0.80 -7.59 4.62
C LEU A 197 0.34 -8.60 4.61
N ASN A 198 1.12 -8.63 5.69
CA ASN A 198 2.18 -9.61 5.97
C ASN A 198 3.26 -9.73 4.88
N THR A 199 3.51 -8.66 4.14
CA THR A 199 4.68 -8.54 3.27
C THR A 199 5.32 -7.18 3.45
N TRP A 200 6.64 -7.16 3.51
CA TRP A 200 7.43 -5.93 3.64
C TRP A 200 7.98 -5.43 2.31
N TYR A 201 7.80 -6.21 1.24
CA TYR A 201 8.32 -5.87 -0.07
C TYR A 201 7.59 -4.67 -0.68
N GLY A 202 8.27 -3.54 -0.78
CA GLY A 202 7.70 -2.28 -1.27
C GLY A 202 7.15 -2.34 -2.70
N GLY A 203 7.66 -3.27 -3.52
CA GLY A 203 7.21 -3.48 -4.89
C GLY A 203 5.75 -3.89 -5.04
N GLU A 204 5.07 -4.34 -3.97
CA GLU A 204 3.63 -4.61 -4.00
C GLU A 204 2.84 -3.31 -4.23
N MET A 205 3.23 -2.19 -3.62
CA MET A 205 2.61 -0.89 -3.84
C MET A 205 2.80 -0.41 -5.29
N LYS A 206 4.03 -0.49 -5.81
CA LYS A 206 4.36 -0.09 -7.18
C LYS A 206 3.59 -0.91 -8.21
N LYS A 207 3.68 -2.24 -8.12
CA LYS A 207 3.05 -3.14 -9.09
C LYS A 207 1.54 -3.23 -8.88
N GLY A 208 1.06 -2.89 -7.71
CA GLY A 208 -0.36 -2.67 -7.46
C GLY A 208 -0.91 -1.60 -8.38
N MET A 209 -0.28 -0.44 -8.42
CA MET A 209 -0.69 0.64 -9.33
C MET A 209 -0.52 0.28 -10.80
N PHE A 210 0.53 -0.46 -11.15
CA PHE A 210 0.64 -1.00 -12.51
C PHE A 210 -0.56 -1.89 -12.88
N SER A 211 -1.07 -2.68 -11.96
CA SER A 211 -2.29 -3.49 -12.19
C SER A 211 -3.54 -2.61 -12.35
N ILE A 212 -3.70 -1.60 -11.46
CA ILE A 212 -4.87 -0.70 -11.47
C ILE A 212 -4.93 0.15 -12.74
N MET A 213 -3.79 0.62 -13.24
CA MET A 213 -3.73 1.42 -14.48
C MET A 213 -4.15 0.64 -15.75
N ASN A 214 -4.37 -0.67 -15.64
CA ASN A 214 -4.90 -1.50 -16.74
C ASN A 214 -6.44 -1.62 -16.73
N TYR A 215 -7.09 -1.16 -15.67
CA TYR A 215 -8.54 -1.23 -15.49
C TYR A 215 -9.15 0.16 -15.28
#